data_3a92d8cb131d99276ffd1b1197ffaaeb
#
_entry.id   3a92d8cb131d99276ffd1b1197ffaaeb
#
_cell.length_a   1.000
_cell.length_b   1.000
_cell.length_c   1.000
_cell.angle_alpha   90.00
_cell.angle_beta   90.00
_cell.angle_gamma   90.00
#
_symmetry.space_group_name_H-M   'P 1'
#
loop_
_entity.id
_entity.type
_entity.pdbx_description
1 polymer ?
#
loop_
_entity_poly.entity_id
_entity_poly.type
_entity_poly.pdbx_seq_one_letter_code
_entity_poly.pdbx_strand_id
1 'polypeptide(L)'
;PEHEEYYRDQNLSESLKAIYDHRCQVCGMNFKIKYDEPFAETHHINPLSQGGADISKNIIVICPNHHRIIHKTNAEFDCTKLLYRYPNGYEERLVLADHFEQKSSWG
;
A
#
# COMPACT_ATOMS: atom_id res chain seq x y z
N PRO A 1 6.90 4.21 -26.42
CA PRO A 1 6.09 3.09 -26.66
C PRO A 1 4.67 3.47 -26.73
N GLU A 2 3.99 2.67 -27.31
CA GLU A 2 2.72 2.84 -27.46
C GLU A 2 2.04 2.83 -26.20
N HIS A 3 2.52 2.22 -25.20
CA HIS A 3 1.96 2.39 -23.90
C HIS A 3 3.00 3.01 -23.07
N GLU A 4 2.61 3.77 -22.08
CA GLU A 4 3.55 4.39 -21.22
C GLU A 4 3.80 3.49 -20.08
N GLU A 5 5.08 3.36 -19.76
CA GLU A 5 5.47 2.60 -18.62
C GLU A 5 6.01 3.53 -17.59
N TYR A 6 5.45 3.52 -16.42
CA TYR A 6 5.93 4.35 -15.34
C TYR A 6 6.92 3.55 -14.53
N TYR A 7 8.13 4.10 -14.41
CA TYR A 7 9.19 3.41 -13.70
C TYR A 7 8.79 3.10 -12.27
N ARG A 8 9.05 1.89 -11.83
CA ARG A 8 8.85 1.48 -10.46
C ARG A 8 10.14 0.91 -9.93
N ASP A 9 10.48 1.30 -8.71
CA ASP A 9 11.64 0.76 -8.04
C ASP A 9 11.25 -0.56 -7.38
N GLN A 10 11.65 -1.66 -8.01
CA GLN A 10 11.32 -2.98 -7.49
C GLN A 10 11.96 -3.20 -6.13
N ASN A 11 13.14 -2.64 -5.90
CA ASN A 11 13.80 -2.78 -4.62
C ASN A 11 13.01 -2.07 -3.52
N LEU A 12 12.44 -0.92 -3.83
CA LEU A 12 11.62 -0.20 -2.88
C LEU A 12 10.39 -1.02 -2.51
N SER A 13 9.71 -1.59 -3.51
CA SER A 13 8.56 -2.44 -3.27
C SER A 13 8.90 -3.63 -2.39
N GLU A 14 10.00 -4.32 -2.70
CA GLU A 14 10.39 -5.49 -1.92
C GLU A 14 10.79 -5.10 -0.51
N SER A 15 11.45 -3.96 -0.34
CA SER A 15 11.84 -3.49 0.98
C SER A 15 10.62 -3.20 1.85
N LEU A 16 9.61 -2.57 1.26
CA LEU A 16 8.39 -2.26 2.01
C LEU A 16 7.64 -3.54 2.39
N LYS A 17 7.54 -4.50 1.47
CA LYS A 17 6.91 -5.77 1.78
C LYS A 17 7.64 -6.47 2.93
N ALA A 18 8.96 -6.37 2.94
CA ALA A 18 9.77 -7.02 3.98
C ALA A 18 9.52 -6.38 5.35
N ILE A 19 9.34 -5.07 5.39
CA ILE A 19 9.06 -4.37 6.65
C ILE A 19 7.84 -4.98 7.33
N TYR A 20 6.83 -5.35 6.53
CA TYR A 20 5.58 -5.87 7.07
C TYR A 20 5.51 -7.40 7.03
N ASP A 21 6.61 -8.06 6.65
CA ASP A 21 6.64 -9.52 6.51
C ASP A 21 5.51 -9.98 5.61
N HIS A 22 5.28 -9.23 4.53
CA HIS A 22 4.27 -9.54 3.52
C HIS A 22 2.84 -9.55 4.06
N ARG A 23 2.59 -8.79 5.13
CA ARG A 23 1.25 -8.66 5.68
C ARG A 23 0.55 -7.47 5.05
N CYS A 24 -0.76 -7.57 4.93
CA CYS A 24 -1.57 -6.45 4.47
C CYS A 24 -1.60 -5.38 5.55
N GLN A 25 -1.30 -4.14 5.20
CA GLN A 25 -1.34 -3.05 6.18
C GLN A 25 -2.77 -2.75 6.63
N VAL A 26 -3.76 -3.06 5.81
CA VAL A 26 -5.15 -2.74 6.13
C VAL A 26 -5.76 -3.80 7.04
N CYS A 27 -5.57 -5.10 6.73
CA CYS A 27 -6.23 -6.16 7.51
C CYS A 27 -5.27 -7.08 8.24
N GLY A 28 -3.96 -6.95 8.01
CA GLY A 28 -2.97 -7.79 8.68
C GLY A 28 -2.84 -9.20 8.13
N MET A 29 -3.58 -9.54 7.10
CA MET A 29 -3.57 -10.89 6.58
C MET A 29 -2.21 -11.23 5.98
N ASN A 30 -1.73 -12.43 6.28
CA ASN A 30 -0.48 -12.92 5.73
C ASN A 30 -0.74 -14.26 5.05
N PHE A 31 -0.86 -14.26 3.74
CA PHE A 31 -1.13 -15.47 2.98
C PHE A 31 0.07 -16.41 2.96
N LYS A 32 1.27 -15.89 3.21
CA LYS A 32 2.46 -16.72 3.17
C LYS A 32 2.39 -17.84 4.19
N ILE A 33 1.80 -17.57 5.34
CA ILE A 33 1.69 -18.59 6.39
C ILE A 33 0.87 -19.77 5.92
N LYS A 34 -0.24 -19.49 5.22
CA LYS A 34 -1.17 -20.54 4.84
C LYS A 34 -0.79 -21.21 3.52
N TYR A 35 -0.28 -20.43 2.57
CA TYR A 35 -0.05 -20.94 1.22
C TYR A 35 1.42 -21.07 0.86
N ASP A 36 2.30 -20.74 1.79
CA ASP A 36 3.75 -20.81 1.58
C ASP A 36 4.18 -19.95 0.38
N GLU A 37 3.44 -18.88 0.11
CA GLU A 37 3.74 -17.95 -0.95
C GLU A 37 3.35 -16.55 -0.52
N PRO A 38 4.17 -15.56 -0.78
CA PRO A 38 3.81 -14.19 -0.44
C PRO A 38 2.88 -13.62 -1.52
N PHE A 39 1.75 -13.08 -1.08
CA PHE A 39 0.79 -12.48 -2.00
C PHE A 39 0.60 -11.00 -1.75
N ALA A 40 1.43 -10.39 -0.92
CA ALA A 40 1.33 -8.95 -0.70
C ALA A 40 1.69 -8.20 -1.97
N GLU A 41 0.98 -7.11 -2.20
CA GLU A 41 1.19 -6.25 -3.35
C GLU A 41 1.41 -4.83 -2.88
N THR A 42 2.08 -4.02 -3.69
CA THR A 42 2.25 -2.62 -3.38
C THR A 42 1.30 -1.79 -4.22
N HIS A 43 0.78 -0.74 -3.62
CA HIS A 43 -0.21 0.12 -4.26
C HIS A 43 0.25 1.57 -4.07
N HIS A 44 0.30 2.34 -5.15
CA HIS A 44 0.61 3.75 -5.06
C HIS A 44 -0.67 4.50 -4.69
N ILE A 45 -0.63 5.17 -3.55
CA ILE A 45 -1.80 5.89 -3.04
C ILE A 45 -2.22 6.94 -4.05
N ASN A 46 -1.27 7.75 -4.51
CA ASN A 46 -1.49 8.65 -5.63
C ASN A 46 -0.84 7.98 -6.84
N PRO A 47 -1.62 7.58 -7.85
CA PRO A 47 -1.09 6.79 -8.95
C PRO A 47 0.04 7.48 -9.69
N LEU A 48 1.01 6.70 -10.13
CA LEU A 48 2.12 7.23 -10.91
C LEU A 48 1.62 7.93 -12.16
N SER A 49 0.57 7.40 -12.77
CA SER A 49 0.01 7.99 -13.98
C SER A 49 -0.64 9.34 -13.72
N GLN A 50 -0.86 9.70 -12.46
CA GLN A 50 -1.48 10.96 -12.09
C GLN A 50 -0.52 11.85 -11.32
N GLY A 51 0.77 11.64 -11.52
CA GLY A 51 1.78 12.49 -10.91
C GLY A 51 2.26 12.02 -9.55
N GLY A 52 1.82 10.86 -9.10
CA GLY A 52 2.30 10.33 -7.82
C GLY A 52 3.75 9.93 -7.91
N ALA A 53 4.44 9.96 -6.79
CA ALA A 53 5.86 9.64 -6.73
C ALA A 53 6.06 8.19 -6.29
N ASP A 54 7.16 7.59 -6.76
CA ASP A 54 7.53 6.24 -6.38
C ASP A 54 8.42 6.33 -5.14
N ILE A 55 7.81 6.71 -4.02
CA ILE A 55 8.51 6.87 -2.74
C ILE A 55 7.72 6.16 -1.67
N SER A 56 8.38 5.80 -0.58
CA SER A 56 7.76 4.98 0.46
C SER A 56 6.47 5.58 1.01
N LYS A 57 6.42 6.89 1.18
CA LYS A 57 5.23 7.53 1.75
C LYS A 57 4.03 7.52 0.82
N ASN A 58 4.23 7.17 -0.44
CA ASN A 58 3.14 7.08 -1.40
C ASN A 58 2.78 5.62 -1.71
N ILE A 59 3.33 4.67 -0.96
CA ILE A 59 3.13 3.26 -1.24
C ILE A 59 2.57 2.58 0.00
N ILE A 60 1.63 1.68 -0.21
CA ILE A 60 1.06 0.87 0.85
C ILE A 60 1.13 -0.59 0.44
N VAL A 61 1.40 -1.47 1.41
CA VAL A 61 1.47 -2.91 1.18
C VAL A 61 0.12 -3.49 1.54
N ILE A 62 -0.54 -4.15 0.59
CA ILE A 62 -1.89 -4.65 0.80
C ILE A 62 -2.03 -6.03 0.19
N CYS A 63 -3.03 -6.76 0.66
CA CYS A 63 -3.34 -8.07 0.11
C CYS A 63 -4.10 -7.89 -1.20
N PRO A 64 -4.16 -8.93 -2.04
CA PRO A 64 -4.88 -8.81 -3.31
C PRO A 64 -6.33 -8.42 -3.14
N ASN A 65 -6.98 -8.86 -2.06
CA ASN A 65 -8.37 -8.48 -1.82
C ASN A 65 -8.53 -6.99 -1.60
N HIS A 66 -7.72 -6.42 -0.73
CA HIS A 66 -7.81 -4.99 -0.46
C HIS A 66 -7.35 -4.17 -1.65
N HIS A 67 -6.36 -4.67 -2.40
CA HIS A 67 -5.93 -3.97 -3.60
C HIS A 67 -7.10 -3.83 -4.56
N ARG A 68 -7.84 -4.92 -4.76
CA ARG A 68 -8.99 -4.89 -5.65
C ARG A 68 -10.11 -4.02 -5.09
N ILE A 69 -10.38 -4.13 -3.79
CA ILE A 69 -11.43 -3.35 -3.15
C ILE A 69 -11.16 -1.86 -3.29
N ILE A 70 -9.94 -1.45 -2.99
CA ILE A 70 -9.57 -0.04 -3.03
C ILE A 70 -9.71 0.52 -4.44
N HIS A 71 -9.23 -0.22 -5.44
CA HIS A 71 -9.36 0.23 -6.82
C HIS A 71 -10.82 0.27 -7.27
N LYS A 72 -11.56 -0.77 -6.96
CA LYS A 72 -12.93 -0.87 -7.45
C LYS A 72 -13.83 0.19 -6.84
N THR A 73 -13.60 0.54 -5.60
CA THR A 73 -14.46 1.51 -4.90
C THR A 73 -13.93 2.92 -4.98
N ASN A 74 -12.73 3.13 -5.53
CA ASN A 74 -12.10 4.45 -5.52
C ASN A 74 -11.95 4.98 -4.10
N ALA A 75 -11.57 4.12 -3.18
CA ALA A 75 -11.38 4.52 -1.79
C ALA A 75 -10.30 5.58 -1.69
N GLU A 76 -10.48 6.52 -0.79
CA GLU A 76 -9.54 7.60 -0.58
C GLU A 76 -8.74 7.36 0.69
N PHE A 77 -7.45 7.61 0.61
CA PHE A 77 -6.57 7.42 1.75
C PHE A 77 -6.39 8.74 2.49
N ASP A 78 -6.64 8.71 3.80
CA ASP A 78 -6.41 9.85 4.67
C ASP A 78 -5.05 9.65 5.31
N CYS A 79 -4.05 10.40 4.86
CA CYS A 79 -2.68 10.20 5.32
C CYS A 79 -2.44 10.78 6.71
N THR A 80 -3.36 11.58 7.21
CA THR A 80 -3.26 12.10 8.57
C THR A 80 -3.78 11.08 9.57
N LYS A 81 -4.92 10.48 9.25
CA LYS A 81 -5.54 9.50 10.13
C LYS A 81 -5.14 8.09 9.82
N LEU A 82 -4.42 7.86 8.73
CA LEU A 82 -3.93 6.56 8.30
C LEU A 82 -5.08 5.56 8.17
N LEU A 83 -6.04 5.93 7.33
CA LEU A 83 -7.18 5.07 7.06
C LEU A 83 -7.67 5.27 5.64
N TYR A 84 -8.37 4.27 5.14
CA TYR A 84 -9.08 4.38 3.87
C TYR A 84 -10.53 4.73 4.16
N ARG A 85 -11.05 5.66 3.35
CA ARG A 85 -12.45 6.06 3.45
C ARG A 85 -13.15 5.66 2.17
N TYR A 86 -14.23 4.91 2.32
CA TYR A 86 -14.96 4.38 1.18
C TYR A 86 -16.16 5.27 0.85
N PRO A 87 -16.62 5.24 -0.41
CA PRO A 87 -17.72 6.13 -0.80
C PRO A 87 -18.98 5.99 0.03
N ASN A 88 -19.22 4.83 0.62
CA ASN A 88 -20.39 4.64 1.45
C ASN A 88 -20.21 5.12 2.89
N GLY A 89 -19.05 5.71 3.19
CA GLY A 89 -18.78 6.24 4.53
C GLY A 89 -18.03 5.29 5.44
N TYR A 90 -17.86 4.04 5.02
CA TYR A 90 -17.08 3.09 5.81
C TYR A 90 -15.62 3.50 5.85
N GLU A 91 -14.98 3.34 6.99
CA GLU A 91 -13.58 3.68 7.15
C GLU A 91 -12.82 2.47 7.68
N GLU A 92 -11.64 2.25 7.13
CA GLU A 92 -10.76 1.17 7.59
C GLU A 92 -9.42 1.76 7.96
N ARG A 93 -9.09 1.71 9.25
CA ARG A 93 -7.81 2.20 9.73
C ARG A 93 -6.75 1.14 9.47
N LEU A 94 -5.55 1.57 9.12
CA LEU A 94 -4.45 0.64 8.94
C LEU A 94 -4.15 -0.05 10.26
N VAL A 95 -3.97 -1.37 10.22
CA VAL A 95 -3.56 -2.10 11.42
C VAL A 95 -2.04 -2.12 11.55
N LEU A 96 -1.33 -1.88 10.45
CA LEU A 96 0.12 -1.78 10.45
C LEU A 96 0.49 -0.53 9.67
N ALA A 97 1.29 0.34 10.26
CA ALA A 97 1.59 1.61 9.62
C ALA A 97 3.02 2.07 9.87
N ASP A 98 3.93 1.13 10.13
CA ASP A 98 5.27 1.46 10.57
C ASP A 98 5.98 2.46 9.69
N HIS A 99 5.96 2.26 8.38
CA HIS A 99 6.73 3.14 7.51
C HIS A 99 6.08 4.51 7.35
N PHE A 100 4.80 4.65 7.66
CA PHE A 100 4.14 5.95 7.65
C PHE A 100 4.41 6.70 8.94
N GLU A 101 4.56 5.99 10.04
CA GLU A 101 4.75 6.59 11.34
C GLU A 101 6.22 6.77 11.69
N GLN A 102 7.10 6.28 10.84
CA GLN A 102 8.51 6.39 11.09
C GLN A 102 8.90 7.85 11.10
N LYS A 103 9.30 8.33 12.23
CA LYS A 103 9.71 9.69 12.31
C LYS A 103 11.08 9.85 11.73
N SER A 104 11.30 11.01 11.19
CA SER A 104 12.59 11.33 10.66
C SER A 104 13.47 11.65 11.84
N SER A 105 13.82 10.64 12.59
CA SER A 105 14.67 10.85 13.74
C SER A 105 16.06 11.25 13.28
N TRP A 106 16.28 11.07 12.05
CA TRP A 106 17.51 11.50 11.45
C TRP A 106 17.30 12.83 10.76
N GLY A 107 16.22 13.44 10.96
CA GLY A 107 16.01 14.72 10.31
C GLY A 107 14.74 15.33 10.70
#